data_9a37b8abf7109a53be1c904021ccdc56
#
_entry.id   9a37b8abf7109a53be1c904021ccdc56
#
_cell.length_a   1.000
_cell.length_b   1.000
_cell.length_c   1.000
_cell.angle_alpha   90.00
_cell.angle_beta   90.00
_cell.angle_gamma   90.00
#
_symmetry.space_group_name_H-M   'P 1'
#
loop_
_entity.id
_entity.type
_entity.pdbx_description
1 polymer ?
#
loop_
_entity_poly.entity_id
_entity_poly.type
_entity_poly.pdbx_seq_one_letter_code
_entity_poly.pdbx_strand_id
1 'polypeptide(L)'
;MTERIEAQVERFAPGFRERILARSALGPAELEAHDVNYVGGDINGGAADLRQLFTRPVARWSPYTTPLDGVFLCSSSTPPGGGVHGMCGLHAARAALRRLGA
;
A
#
# COMPACT_ATOMS: atom_id res chain seq x y z
N MET A 1 0.39 20.67 8.30
CA MET A 1 1.53 19.79 7.88
C MET A 1 2.18 20.32 6.61
N THR A 2 1.44 20.60 5.56
CA THR A 2 1.91 21.06 4.23
C THR A 2 2.87 22.24 4.31
N GLU A 3 2.49 23.33 5.00
CA GLU A 3 3.37 24.51 5.16
C GLU A 3 4.72 24.20 5.81
N ARG A 4 4.76 23.24 6.75
CA ARG A 4 6.01 22.82 7.40
C ARG A 4 6.90 22.05 6.44
N ILE A 5 6.32 21.24 5.56
CA ILE A 5 7.04 20.51 4.51
C ILE A 5 7.61 21.50 3.50
N GLU A 6 6.78 22.42 3.03
CA GLU A 6 7.21 23.47 2.08
C GLU A 6 8.33 24.36 2.65
N ALA A 7 8.21 24.72 3.94
CA ALA A 7 9.27 25.48 4.60
C ALA A 7 10.58 24.69 4.69
N GLN A 8 10.51 23.40 4.90
CA GLN A 8 11.67 22.55 4.94
C GLN A 8 12.32 22.41 3.55
N VAL A 9 11.52 22.23 2.51
CA VAL A 9 12.03 22.18 1.12
C VAL A 9 12.67 23.53 0.72
N GLU A 10 12.02 24.65 1.03
CA GLU A 10 12.52 26.00 0.73
C GLU A 10 13.91 26.26 1.33
N ARG A 11 14.24 25.67 2.50
CA ARG A 11 15.57 25.78 3.11
C ARG A 11 16.69 25.21 2.23
N PHE A 12 16.39 24.15 1.46
CA PHE A 12 17.37 23.45 0.63
C PHE A 12 17.24 23.83 -0.87
N ALA A 13 16.09 24.34 -1.26
CA ALA A 13 15.78 24.77 -2.62
C ALA A 13 15.09 26.14 -2.58
N PRO A 14 15.83 27.25 -2.40
CA PRO A 14 15.26 28.59 -2.38
C PRO A 14 14.48 28.90 -3.66
N GLY A 15 13.29 29.50 -3.52
CA GLY A 15 12.36 29.77 -4.61
C GLY A 15 11.42 28.60 -4.95
N PHE A 16 11.45 27.51 -4.20
CA PHE A 16 10.53 26.38 -4.40
C PHE A 16 9.06 26.79 -4.25
N ARG A 17 8.73 27.58 -3.22
CA ARG A 17 7.35 28.01 -2.97
C ARG A 17 6.73 28.80 -4.10
N GLU A 18 7.53 29.65 -4.75
CA GLU A 18 7.10 30.47 -5.88
C GLU A 18 6.80 29.65 -7.14
N ARG A 19 7.28 28.41 -7.19
CA ARG A 19 7.08 27.48 -8.31
C ARG A 19 5.91 26.52 -8.11
N ILE A 20 5.23 26.59 -6.96
CA ILE A 20 4.05 25.74 -6.68
C ILE A 20 2.87 26.27 -7.47
N LEU A 21 2.43 25.52 -8.48
CA LEU A 21 1.28 25.85 -9.32
C LEU A 21 -0.04 25.48 -8.66
N ALA A 22 -0.07 24.36 -7.93
CA ALA A 22 -1.25 23.85 -7.25
C ALA A 22 -0.84 22.97 -6.06
N ARG A 23 -1.77 22.77 -5.12
CA ARG A 23 -1.60 21.88 -3.98
C ARG A 23 -2.77 20.91 -3.88
N SER A 24 -2.47 19.67 -3.57
CA SER A 24 -3.45 18.70 -3.10
C SER A 24 -2.86 18.00 -1.88
N ALA A 25 -3.63 17.90 -0.82
CA ALA A 25 -3.22 17.20 0.40
C ALA A 25 -4.43 16.44 0.95
N LEU A 26 -4.26 15.17 1.22
CA LEU A 26 -5.26 14.32 1.86
C LEU A 26 -4.74 13.92 3.24
N GLY A 27 -5.52 14.16 4.27
CA GLY A 27 -5.28 13.64 5.60
C GLY A 27 -5.86 12.23 5.77
N PRO A 28 -5.62 11.59 6.94
CA PRO A 28 -6.13 10.23 7.19
C PRO A 28 -7.65 10.10 7.01
N ALA A 29 -8.41 11.08 7.49
CA ALA A 29 -9.88 11.05 7.36
C ALA A 29 -10.36 11.17 5.91
N GLU A 30 -9.69 11.99 5.10
CA GLU A 30 -9.99 12.12 3.69
C GLU A 30 -9.59 10.86 2.90
N LEU A 31 -8.48 10.20 3.28
CA LEU A 31 -8.07 8.93 2.69
C LEU A 31 -9.07 7.81 3.00
N GLU A 32 -9.53 7.70 4.25
CA GLU A 32 -10.57 6.74 4.64
C GLU A 32 -11.92 7.03 3.94
N ALA A 33 -12.28 8.29 3.77
CA ALA A 33 -13.48 8.68 3.02
C ALA A 33 -13.36 8.37 1.51
N HIS A 34 -12.13 8.40 0.97
CA HIS A 34 -11.86 8.06 -0.42
C HIS A 34 -11.95 6.55 -0.68
N ASP A 35 -11.46 5.74 0.23
CA ASP A 35 -11.54 4.28 0.18
C ASP A 35 -11.80 3.71 1.59
N VAL A 36 -12.96 3.09 1.79
CA VAL A 36 -13.40 2.51 3.07
C VAL A 36 -12.46 1.42 3.61
N ASN A 37 -11.58 0.87 2.78
CA ASN A 37 -10.57 -0.09 3.21
C ASN A 37 -9.33 0.59 3.83
N TYR A 38 -9.18 1.90 3.66
CA TYR A 38 -8.08 2.68 4.25
C TYR A 38 -8.42 3.12 5.68
N VAL A 39 -8.71 2.15 6.55
CA VAL A 39 -9.10 2.40 7.93
C VAL A 39 -8.04 3.25 8.65
N GLY A 40 -8.45 4.42 9.17
CA GLY A 40 -7.53 5.39 9.76
C GLY A 40 -6.56 6.04 8.76
N GLY A 41 -6.84 5.96 7.45
CA GLY A 41 -5.98 6.44 6.38
C GLY A 41 -4.79 5.51 6.07
N ASP A 42 -4.83 4.26 6.52
CA ASP A 42 -3.77 3.28 6.28
C ASP A 42 -3.83 2.70 4.87
N ILE A 43 -2.93 3.16 4.01
CA ILE A 43 -2.79 2.69 2.63
C ILE A 43 -2.02 1.35 2.51
N ASN A 44 -1.46 0.84 3.61
CA ASN A 44 -0.65 -0.39 3.61
C ASN A 44 -1.43 -1.65 3.99
N GLY A 45 -2.70 -1.50 4.40
CA GLY A 45 -3.57 -2.61 4.77
C GLY A 45 -3.15 -3.32 6.06
N GLY A 46 -2.72 -2.55 7.05
CA GLY A 46 -2.38 -2.99 8.41
C GLY A 46 -0.92 -2.82 8.81
N ALA A 47 -0.63 -3.11 10.07
CA ALA A 47 0.71 -2.92 10.65
C ALA A 47 1.80 -3.69 9.88
N ALA A 48 2.91 -3.03 9.60
CA ALA A 48 4.07 -3.61 8.92
C ALA A 48 5.17 -3.96 9.92
N ASP A 49 4.84 -4.75 10.95
CA ASP A 49 5.81 -5.28 11.91
C ASP A 49 6.37 -6.65 11.48
N LEU A 50 7.39 -7.13 12.18
CA LEU A 50 8.05 -8.41 11.86
C LEU A 50 7.12 -9.63 11.95
N ARG A 51 6.09 -9.58 12.80
CA ARG A 51 5.09 -10.66 12.90
C ARG A 51 4.18 -10.64 11.70
N GLN A 52 3.71 -9.46 11.31
CA GLN A 52 2.82 -9.29 10.18
C GLN A 52 3.49 -9.63 8.84
N LEU A 53 4.80 -9.52 8.74
CA LEU A 53 5.55 -9.93 7.54
C LEU A 53 5.26 -11.39 7.15
N PHE A 54 5.04 -12.27 8.13
CA PHE A 54 4.79 -13.70 7.91
C PHE A 54 3.33 -14.12 8.07
N THR A 55 2.50 -13.27 8.68
CA THR A 55 1.10 -13.61 9.02
C THR A 55 0.07 -12.81 8.24
N ARG A 56 0.48 -11.93 7.34
CA ARG A 56 -0.41 -11.08 6.51
C ARG A 56 -0.94 -11.83 5.30
N PRO A 57 -2.20 -11.62 4.93
CA PRO A 57 -3.33 -11.13 5.74
C PRO A 57 -3.81 -12.21 6.70
N VAL A 58 -3.33 -13.43 6.55
CA VAL A 58 -3.58 -14.62 7.38
C VAL A 58 -2.33 -15.48 7.45
N ALA A 59 -2.14 -16.22 8.54
CA ALA A 59 -1.05 -17.19 8.72
C ALA A 59 -1.25 -18.40 7.80
N ARG A 60 -0.80 -18.30 6.55
CA ARG A 60 -0.85 -19.37 5.54
C ARG A 60 0.48 -19.48 4.80
N TRP A 61 0.78 -20.69 4.31
CA TRP A 61 1.93 -20.92 3.46
C TRP A 61 1.92 -20.08 2.17
N SER A 62 0.72 -19.92 1.58
CA SER A 62 0.51 -19.01 0.45
C SER A 62 -0.53 -17.96 0.82
N PRO A 63 -0.12 -16.76 1.25
CA PRO A 63 -1.04 -15.69 1.66
C PRO A 63 -1.82 -15.08 0.50
N TYR A 64 -1.49 -15.46 -0.72
CA TYR A 64 -2.14 -14.98 -1.96
C TYR A 64 -3.39 -15.78 -2.33
N THR A 65 -3.62 -16.94 -1.70
CA THR A 65 -4.79 -17.79 -1.96
C THR A 65 -5.91 -17.48 -0.98
N THR A 66 -7.16 -17.65 -1.42
CA THR A 66 -8.36 -17.59 -0.57
C THR A 66 -8.98 -18.97 -0.39
N PRO A 67 -9.95 -19.14 0.53
CA PRO A 67 -10.76 -20.36 0.62
C PRO A 67 -11.63 -20.60 -0.62
N LEU A 68 -11.90 -19.56 -1.40
CA LEU A 68 -12.70 -19.66 -2.62
C LEU A 68 -11.81 -20.07 -3.79
N ASP A 69 -12.26 -21.06 -4.55
CA ASP A 69 -11.54 -21.49 -5.76
C ASP A 69 -11.52 -20.39 -6.81
N GLY A 70 -10.36 -20.20 -7.45
CA GLY A 70 -10.16 -19.20 -8.48
C GLY A 70 -10.02 -17.76 -7.98
N VAL A 71 -10.10 -17.51 -6.67
CA VAL A 71 -9.94 -16.16 -6.08
C VAL A 71 -8.60 -16.03 -5.40
N PHE A 72 -7.84 -15.01 -5.82
CA PHE A 72 -6.49 -14.74 -5.32
C PHE A 72 -6.36 -13.29 -4.85
N LEU A 73 -5.50 -13.05 -3.87
CA LEU A 73 -5.22 -11.71 -3.32
C LEU A 73 -3.91 -11.17 -3.90
N CYS A 74 -3.94 -9.92 -4.39
CA CYS A 74 -2.76 -9.22 -4.91
C CYS A 74 -2.65 -7.79 -4.38
N SER A 75 -3.00 -7.59 -3.14
CA SER A 75 -3.07 -6.28 -2.50
C SER A 75 -1.82 -5.97 -1.67
N SER A 76 -1.67 -4.69 -1.26
CA SER A 76 -0.67 -4.27 -0.27
C SER A 76 -0.78 -4.99 1.08
N SER A 77 -1.94 -5.62 1.36
CA SER A 77 -2.14 -6.47 2.53
C SER A 77 -1.40 -7.82 2.45
N THR A 78 -0.89 -8.21 1.27
CA THR A 78 -0.09 -9.44 1.10
C THR A 78 1.41 -9.12 1.09
N PRO A 79 2.30 -10.06 1.47
CA PRO A 79 3.74 -9.85 1.35
C PRO A 79 4.18 -9.52 -0.09
N PRO A 80 5.18 -8.69 -0.30
CA PRO A 80 6.00 -7.99 0.69
C PRO A 80 5.40 -6.70 1.24
N GLY A 81 4.15 -6.39 0.98
CA GLY A 81 3.47 -5.20 1.46
C GLY A 81 3.35 -4.10 0.42
N GLY A 82 3.01 -2.89 0.88
CA GLY A 82 2.85 -1.72 0.01
C GLY A 82 4.17 -1.26 -0.61
N GLY A 83 4.08 -0.71 -1.83
CA GLY A 83 5.22 -0.16 -2.56
C GLY A 83 5.01 -0.20 -4.07
N VAL A 84 5.79 0.60 -4.80
CA VAL A 84 5.72 0.66 -6.28
C VAL A 84 6.65 -0.40 -6.89
N HIS A 85 6.36 -1.68 -6.65
CA HIS A 85 7.21 -2.79 -7.10
C HIS A 85 6.45 -3.93 -7.82
N GLY A 86 5.11 -3.94 -7.78
CA GLY A 86 4.29 -4.97 -8.43
C GLY A 86 4.44 -6.40 -7.86
N MET A 87 5.19 -6.61 -6.77
CA MET A 87 5.53 -7.95 -6.27
C MET A 87 4.31 -8.70 -5.72
N CYS A 88 3.37 -8.01 -5.09
CA CYS A 88 2.12 -8.65 -4.62
C CYS A 88 1.37 -9.28 -5.80
N GLY A 89 1.24 -8.56 -6.92
CA GLY A 89 0.63 -9.08 -8.15
C GLY A 89 1.41 -10.24 -8.76
N LEU A 90 2.74 -10.13 -8.84
CA LEU A 90 3.60 -11.20 -9.35
C LEU A 90 3.44 -12.50 -8.56
N HIS A 91 3.47 -12.42 -7.23
CA HIS A 91 3.33 -13.61 -6.39
C HIS A 91 1.92 -14.20 -6.43
N ALA A 92 0.88 -13.35 -6.48
CA ALA A 92 -0.50 -13.80 -6.66
C ALA A 92 -0.70 -14.51 -8.02
N ALA A 93 -0.17 -13.94 -9.11
CA ALA A 93 -0.21 -14.57 -10.43
C ALA A 93 0.49 -15.93 -10.44
N ARG A 94 1.69 -16.03 -9.83
CA ARG A 94 2.40 -17.32 -9.69
C ARG A 94 1.61 -18.33 -8.85
N ALA A 95 0.90 -17.90 -7.81
CA ALA A 95 0.04 -18.77 -7.02
C ALA A 95 -1.16 -19.27 -7.84
N ALA A 96 -1.76 -18.41 -8.66
CA ALA A 96 -2.84 -18.75 -9.58
C ALA A 96 -2.40 -19.76 -10.63
N LEU A 97 -1.28 -19.51 -11.33
CA LEU A 97 -0.74 -20.41 -12.34
C LEU A 97 -0.46 -21.82 -11.79
N ARG A 98 0.20 -21.90 -10.62
CA ARG A 98 0.45 -23.20 -9.96
C ARG A 98 -0.84 -23.97 -9.64
N ARG A 99 -1.93 -23.26 -9.30
CA ARG A 99 -3.21 -23.91 -9.02
C ARG A 99 -3.95 -24.34 -10.28
N LEU A 100 -3.71 -23.68 -11.40
CA LEU A 100 -4.26 -24.02 -12.71
C LEU A 100 -3.46 -25.10 -13.44
N GLY A 101 -2.33 -25.54 -12.88
CA GLY A 101 -1.48 -26.56 -13.51
C GLY A 101 -0.62 -26.06 -14.67
N ALA A 102 -0.39 -24.72 -14.70
CA ALA A 102 0.44 -24.08 -15.73
C ALA A 102 1.86 -23.78 -15.22
#